data_869cc3cb17d44306341220889dd3b467
#
_entry.id   869cc3cb17d44306341220889dd3b467
#
_cell.length_a   1.000
_cell.length_b   1.000
_cell.length_c   1.000
_cell.angle_alpha   90.00
_cell.angle_beta   90.00
_cell.angle_gamma   90.00
#
_symmetry.space_group_name_H-M   'P 1'
#
loop_
_entity.id
_entity.type
_entity.pdbx_description
1 polymer ?
#
loop_
_entity_poly.entity_id
_entity_poly.type
_entity_poly.pdbx_seq_one_letter_code
_entity_poly.pdbx_strand_id
1 'polypeptide(L)'
;MKLRQLALAVTVAAAGLSSALVSTVATAQTKEQFFPVLVYRTGAYAPNGVPFANGYVDYLKLVNARGGINGVKVSFEECETGYATDRGVECYERLKGKNGGATVFQPLSTGITFALTEKAPGDKIPLITAGYGRSESADGGVFKWNFPLAGTYWVAGDVIIQDIAKKVGGADKLKGKHIALVYHDSPFGKEAIPILQERAAMHGF
;
A
#
# COMPACT_ATOMS: atom_id res chain seq x y z
N MET A 1 34.00 -64.46 19.01
CA MET A 1 33.63 -63.75 17.74
C MET A 1 32.15 -63.49 17.53
N LYS A 2 31.22 -63.95 18.33
CA LYS A 2 29.77 -63.81 18.13
C LYS A 2 29.15 -62.53 18.83
N LEU A 3 29.75 -61.97 19.90
CA LEU A 3 29.21 -60.79 20.60
C LEU A 3 29.53 -59.49 19.90
N ARG A 4 30.61 -59.37 19.15
CA ARG A 4 30.97 -58.12 18.43
C ARG A 4 30.11 -57.89 17.18
N GLN A 5 29.56 -58.91 16.59
CA GLN A 5 28.69 -58.81 15.42
C GLN A 5 27.27 -58.43 15.80
N LEU A 6 26.79 -58.76 16.98
CA LEU A 6 25.48 -58.33 17.47
C LEU A 6 25.46 -56.82 17.85
N ALA A 7 26.57 -56.31 18.39
CA ALA A 7 26.67 -54.88 18.74
C ALA A 7 26.67 -53.95 17.52
N LEU A 8 27.23 -54.43 16.37
CA LEU A 8 27.26 -53.62 15.14
C LEU A 8 25.88 -53.55 14.44
N ALA A 9 25.08 -54.63 14.55
CA ALA A 9 23.75 -54.68 13.94
C ALA A 9 22.73 -53.81 14.66
N VAL A 10 22.85 -53.62 15.98
CA VAL A 10 21.96 -52.78 16.77
C VAL A 10 22.27 -51.30 16.57
N THR A 11 23.54 -50.92 16.37
CA THR A 11 23.95 -49.53 16.13
C THR A 11 23.52 -49.00 14.77
N VAL A 12 23.49 -49.86 13.73
CA VAL A 12 23.04 -49.47 12.38
C VAL A 12 21.51 -49.34 12.33
N ALA A 13 20.76 -50.16 13.09
CA ALA A 13 19.30 -50.04 13.17
C ALA A 13 18.83 -48.79 13.94
N ALA A 14 19.59 -48.33 14.95
CA ALA A 14 19.27 -47.10 15.70
C ALA A 14 19.58 -45.83 14.90
N ALA A 15 20.58 -45.84 14.01
CA ALA A 15 20.89 -44.70 13.14
C ALA A 15 19.90 -44.55 11.96
N GLY A 16 19.24 -45.61 11.55
CA GLY A 16 18.23 -45.60 10.48
C GLY A 16 16.85 -45.10 10.91
N LEU A 17 16.52 -45.15 12.21
CA LEU A 17 15.25 -44.65 12.73
C LEU A 17 15.27 -43.19 13.11
N SER A 18 16.45 -42.55 13.26
CA SER A 18 16.57 -41.15 13.59
C SER A 18 16.42 -40.20 12.40
N SER A 19 16.47 -40.70 11.17
CA SER A 19 16.34 -39.88 9.94
C SER A 19 14.91 -39.77 9.41
N ALA A 20 13.92 -40.40 10.05
CA ALA A 20 12.53 -40.40 9.58
C ALA A 20 11.63 -39.36 10.26
N LEU A 21 12.17 -38.51 11.13
CA LEU A 21 11.40 -37.45 11.86
C LEU A 21 11.81 -36.04 11.51
N VAL A 22 12.37 -35.79 10.32
CA VAL A 22 12.27 -34.48 9.74
C VAL A 22 10.84 -34.33 9.20
N SER A 23 9.90 -34.07 10.09
CA SER A 23 8.60 -33.55 9.71
C SER A 23 8.87 -32.26 8.95
N THR A 24 8.87 -32.32 7.62
CA THR A 24 8.66 -31.12 6.83
C THR A 24 7.36 -30.53 7.33
N VAL A 25 7.46 -29.48 8.12
CA VAL A 25 6.33 -28.57 8.35
C VAL A 25 6.04 -28.02 6.95
N ALA A 26 5.20 -28.74 6.20
CA ALA A 26 4.56 -28.18 5.03
C ALA A 26 3.75 -27.00 5.57
N THR A 27 4.32 -25.80 5.52
CA THR A 27 3.55 -24.59 5.65
C THR A 27 2.49 -24.74 4.58
N ALA A 28 1.24 -24.96 5.00
CA ALA A 28 0.10 -24.99 4.10
C ALA A 28 0.13 -23.63 3.40
N GLN A 29 0.60 -23.62 2.16
CA GLN A 29 0.61 -22.44 1.33
C GLN A 29 -0.85 -22.02 1.24
N THR A 30 -1.16 -20.84 1.76
CA THR A 30 -2.51 -20.30 1.69
C THR A 30 -2.93 -20.31 0.23
N LYS A 31 -4.03 -21.01 -0.08
CA LYS A 31 -4.51 -21.17 -1.48
C LYS A 31 -4.90 -19.84 -2.10
N GLU A 32 -5.06 -18.81 -1.31
CA GLU A 32 -5.48 -17.45 -1.71
C GLU A 32 -4.82 -16.39 -0.85
N GLN A 33 -4.63 -15.21 -1.45
CA GLN A 33 -4.24 -13.98 -0.77
C GLN A 33 -5.42 -13.01 -0.81
N PHE A 34 -5.79 -12.42 0.32
CA PHE A 34 -6.93 -11.52 0.40
C PHE A 34 -6.51 -10.05 0.25
N PHE A 35 -7.14 -9.37 -0.71
CA PHE A 35 -6.92 -7.96 -1.03
C PHE A 35 -8.22 -7.19 -0.83
N PRO A 36 -8.45 -6.51 0.30
CA PRO A 36 -9.55 -5.57 0.44
C PRO A 36 -9.45 -4.45 -0.57
N VAL A 37 -10.58 -4.11 -1.21
CA VAL A 37 -10.66 -3.05 -2.23
C VAL A 37 -11.54 -1.93 -1.70
N LEU A 38 -10.94 -0.88 -1.13
CA LEU A 38 -11.66 0.31 -0.74
C LEU A 38 -11.96 1.13 -2.00
N VAL A 39 -13.21 1.55 -2.16
CA VAL A 39 -13.67 2.28 -3.34
C VAL A 39 -14.52 3.48 -2.94
N TYR A 40 -14.70 4.42 -3.85
CA TYR A 40 -15.66 5.51 -3.76
C TYR A 40 -16.44 5.62 -5.07
N ARG A 41 -17.41 4.70 -5.23
CA ARG A 41 -18.30 4.64 -6.40
C ARG A 41 -19.47 5.62 -6.27
N THR A 42 -19.62 6.23 -5.08
CA THR A 42 -20.64 7.23 -4.77
C THR A 42 -20.01 8.52 -4.25
N GLY A 43 -20.82 9.58 -4.14
CA GLY A 43 -20.34 10.87 -3.65
C GLY A 43 -19.70 11.74 -4.74
N ALA A 44 -19.13 12.88 -4.32
CA ALA A 44 -18.62 13.92 -5.23
C ALA A 44 -17.48 13.44 -6.14
N TYR A 45 -16.71 12.46 -5.71
CA TYR A 45 -15.57 11.92 -6.46
C TYR A 45 -15.91 10.69 -7.32
N ALA A 46 -17.15 10.24 -7.32
CA ALA A 46 -17.59 9.06 -8.08
C ALA A 46 -17.18 9.07 -9.58
N PRO A 47 -17.18 10.23 -10.29
CA PRO A 47 -16.73 10.26 -11.68
C PRO A 47 -15.30 9.71 -11.90
N ASN A 48 -14.41 9.87 -10.91
CA ASN A 48 -13.08 9.28 -10.92
C ASN A 48 -13.04 7.91 -10.23
N GLY A 49 -13.83 7.74 -9.17
CA GLY A 49 -13.85 6.53 -8.36
C GLY A 49 -14.38 5.30 -9.07
N VAL A 50 -15.43 5.46 -9.88
CA VAL A 50 -16.05 4.35 -10.63
C VAL A 50 -15.08 3.71 -11.63
N PRO A 51 -14.48 4.45 -12.59
CA PRO A 51 -13.54 3.86 -13.53
C PRO A 51 -12.28 3.30 -12.85
N PHE A 52 -11.78 3.95 -11.79
CA PHE A 52 -10.66 3.41 -11.03
C PHE A 52 -11.01 2.06 -10.39
N ALA A 53 -12.13 1.98 -9.68
CA ALA A 53 -12.58 0.75 -9.04
C ALA A 53 -12.80 -0.39 -10.05
N ASN A 54 -13.37 -0.09 -11.22
CA ASN A 54 -13.53 -1.06 -12.29
C ASN A 54 -12.17 -1.60 -12.76
N GLY A 55 -11.23 -0.72 -13.09
CA GLY A 55 -9.88 -1.12 -13.52
C GLY A 55 -9.14 -1.95 -12.46
N TYR A 56 -9.27 -1.58 -11.18
CA TYR A 56 -8.64 -2.31 -10.08
C TYR A 56 -9.21 -3.73 -9.96
N VAL A 57 -10.53 -3.86 -9.91
CA VAL A 57 -11.20 -5.17 -9.81
C VAL A 57 -10.96 -6.03 -11.04
N ASP A 58 -11.02 -5.45 -12.23
CA ASP A 58 -10.78 -6.17 -13.48
C ASP A 58 -9.32 -6.66 -13.58
N TYR A 59 -8.37 -5.88 -13.06
CA TYR A 59 -6.99 -6.34 -12.97
C TYR A 59 -6.82 -7.54 -12.02
N LEU A 60 -7.46 -7.52 -10.84
CA LEU A 60 -7.43 -8.67 -9.92
C LEU A 60 -8.07 -9.92 -10.56
N LYS A 61 -9.17 -9.77 -11.30
CA LYS A 61 -9.78 -10.87 -12.09
C LYS A 61 -8.82 -11.39 -13.15
N LEU A 62 -8.13 -10.48 -13.86
CA LEU A 62 -7.13 -10.84 -14.88
C LEU A 62 -5.96 -11.61 -14.28
N VAL A 63 -5.44 -11.19 -13.11
CA VAL A 63 -4.41 -11.92 -12.37
C VAL A 63 -4.87 -13.36 -12.11
N ASN A 64 -6.10 -13.52 -11.63
CA ASN A 64 -6.68 -14.85 -11.38
C ASN A 64 -6.86 -15.68 -12.66
N ALA A 65 -7.30 -15.07 -13.75
CA ALA A 65 -7.44 -15.74 -15.04
C ALA A 65 -6.10 -16.24 -15.59
N ARG A 66 -5.00 -15.53 -15.28
CA ARG A 66 -3.62 -15.89 -15.64
C ARG A 66 -2.97 -16.90 -14.66
N GLY A 67 -3.72 -17.42 -13.70
CA GLY A 67 -3.22 -18.44 -12.77
C GLY A 67 -2.86 -17.93 -11.37
N GLY A 68 -3.07 -16.63 -11.10
CA GLY A 68 -2.68 -16.00 -9.82
C GLY A 68 -1.23 -15.52 -9.80
N ILE A 69 -0.73 -15.19 -8.64
CA ILE A 69 0.67 -14.78 -8.43
C ILE A 69 1.44 -16.01 -7.94
N ASN A 70 2.38 -16.50 -8.73
CA ASN A 70 3.10 -17.74 -8.44
C ASN A 70 2.16 -18.93 -8.12
N GLY A 71 1.03 -19.03 -8.83
CA GLY A 71 0.04 -20.07 -8.61
C GLY A 71 -0.94 -19.82 -7.45
N VAL A 72 -0.75 -18.74 -6.70
CA VAL A 72 -1.65 -18.33 -5.59
C VAL A 72 -2.72 -17.40 -6.12
N LYS A 73 -3.98 -17.76 -5.91
CA LYS A 73 -5.13 -16.92 -6.30
C LYS A 73 -5.28 -15.70 -5.38
N VAL A 74 -5.87 -14.66 -5.92
CA VAL A 74 -6.23 -13.43 -5.20
C VAL A 74 -7.73 -13.45 -4.93
N SER A 75 -8.13 -13.40 -3.67
CA SER A 75 -9.50 -13.09 -3.28
C SER A 75 -9.62 -11.60 -2.95
N PHE A 76 -10.77 -11.01 -3.20
CA PHE A 76 -10.99 -9.59 -2.92
C PHE A 76 -12.44 -9.31 -2.56
N GLU A 77 -12.66 -8.22 -1.84
CA GLU A 77 -13.98 -7.68 -1.52
C GLU A 77 -13.94 -6.17 -1.59
N GLU A 78 -14.88 -5.59 -2.35
CA GLU A 78 -15.06 -4.15 -2.38
C GLU A 78 -15.74 -3.64 -1.12
N CYS A 79 -15.28 -2.50 -0.61
CA CYS A 79 -15.94 -1.76 0.45
C CYS A 79 -16.10 -0.29 0.04
N GLU A 80 -17.35 0.14 -0.06
CA GLU A 80 -17.73 1.49 -0.47
C GLU A 80 -17.50 2.51 0.66
N THR A 81 -16.66 3.50 0.41
CA THR A 81 -16.33 4.54 1.39
C THR A 81 -17.03 5.87 1.12
N GLY A 82 -17.50 6.12 -0.09
CA GLY A 82 -18.00 7.43 -0.51
C GLY A 82 -16.97 8.55 -0.34
N TYR A 83 -15.68 8.20 -0.28
CA TYR A 83 -14.56 9.11 0.05
C TYR A 83 -14.59 9.65 1.49
N ALA A 84 -15.39 9.06 2.39
CA ALA A 84 -15.50 9.46 3.80
C ALA A 84 -14.48 8.69 4.66
N THR A 85 -13.75 9.42 5.51
CA THR A 85 -12.68 8.85 6.31
C THR A 85 -13.19 7.84 7.33
N ASP A 86 -14.30 8.12 8.00
CA ASP A 86 -14.96 7.25 8.98
C ASP A 86 -15.36 5.90 8.36
N ARG A 87 -16.00 5.93 7.17
CA ARG A 87 -16.34 4.72 6.42
C ARG A 87 -15.10 3.94 5.97
N GLY A 88 -14.04 4.64 5.59
CA GLY A 88 -12.76 4.01 5.26
C GLY A 88 -12.16 3.25 6.43
N VAL A 89 -12.20 3.83 7.63
CA VAL A 89 -11.78 3.17 8.87
C VAL A 89 -12.67 1.98 9.20
N GLU A 90 -14.00 2.10 9.05
CA GLU A 90 -14.94 0.98 9.22
C GLU A 90 -14.64 -0.17 8.25
N CYS A 91 -14.44 0.13 6.96
CA CYS A 91 -14.03 -0.86 5.95
C CYS A 91 -12.74 -1.57 6.34
N TYR A 92 -11.75 -0.83 6.82
CA TYR A 92 -10.49 -1.38 7.28
C TYR A 92 -10.68 -2.36 8.44
N GLU A 93 -11.36 -1.93 9.51
CA GLU A 93 -11.58 -2.77 10.69
C GLU A 93 -12.38 -4.04 10.35
N ARG A 94 -13.36 -3.93 9.47
CA ARG A 94 -14.18 -5.07 9.05
C ARG A 94 -13.41 -6.07 8.18
N LEU A 95 -12.48 -5.60 7.36
CA LEU A 95 -11.82 -6.44 6.35
C LEU A 95 -10.42 -6.90 6.75
N LYS A 96 -9.74 -6.23 7.69
CA LYS A 96 -8.33 -6.51 8.01
C LYS A 96 -8.06 -7.96 8.43
N GLY A 97 -9.00 -8.60 9.15
CA GLY A 97 -8.88 -10.00 9.61
C GLY A 97 -9.62 -11.02 8.74
N LYS A 98 -10.32 -10.58 7.70
CA LYS A 98 -11.14 -11.47 6.86
C LYS A 98 -10.28 -12.40 6.01
N ASN A 99 -10.78 -13.61 5.74
CA ASN A 99 -10.14 -14.61 4.87
C ASN A 99 -8.68 -14.93 5.25
N GLY A 100 -8.39 -14.95 6.55
CA GLY A 100 -7.03 -15.22 7.04
C GLY A 100 -6.14 -13.98 7.18
N GLY A 101 -6.68 -12.81 6.92
CA GLY A 101 -6.00 -11.52 7.04
C GLY A 101 -5.77 -10.83 5.70
N ALA A 102 -5.87 -9.51 5.72
CA ALA A 102 -5.58 -8.69 4.55
C ALA A 102 -4.08 -8.69 4.25
N THR A 103 -3.73 -8.93 2.99
CA THR A 103 -2.33 -8.88 2.53
C THR A 103 -1.82 -7.46 2.51
N VAL A 104 -2.66 -6.51 2.11
CA VAL A 104 -2.35 -5.10 1.94
C VAL A 104 -3.64 -4.29 1.87
N PHE A 105 -3.58 -3.02 2.25
CA PHE A 105 -4.65 -2.07 1.95
C PHE A 105 -4.17 -0.98 1.01
N GLN A 106 -5.03 -0.64 0.05
CA GLN A 106 -4.97 0.59 -0.71
C GLN A 106 -6.13 1.48 -0.28
N PRO A 107 -5.87 2.54 0.51
CA PRO A 107 -6.94 3.37 1.10
C PRO A 107 -7.76 4.14 0.08
N LEU A 108 -7.21 4.45 -1.09
CA LEU A 108 -7.79 5.22 -2.19
C LEU A 108 -8.30 6.62 -1.80
N SER A 109 -7.85 7.14 -0.68
CA SER A 109 -8.19 8.48 -0.16
C SER A 109 -7.08 8.97 0.74
N THR A 110 -6.68 10.24 0.60
CA THR A 110 -5.69 10.87 1.48
C THR A 110 -6.16 10.88 2.93
N GLY A 111 -7.42 11.25 3.19
CA GLY A 111 -7.97 11.26 4.55
C GLY A 111 -7.99 9.86 5.19
N ILE A 112 -8.37 8.83 4.42
CA ILE A 112 -8.34 7.45 4.91
C ILE A 112 -6.89 7.01 5.15
N THR A 113 -5.94 7.38 4.27
CA THR A 113 -4.51 7.07 4.46
C THR A 113 -3.99 7.67 5.77
N PHE A 114 -4.30 8.93 6.07
CA PHE A 114 -3.92 9.56 7.34
C PHE A 114 -4.45 8.77 8.54
N ALA A 115 -5.73 8.41 8.51
CA ALA A 115 -6.36 7.68 9.61
C ALA A 115 -5.81 6.26 9.80
N LEU A 116 -5.46 5.57 8.70
CA LEU A 116 -4.93 4.22 8.75
C LEU A 116 -3.42 4.15 9.04
N THR A 117 -2.67 5.22 8.79
CA THR A 117 -1.23 5.30 9.06
C THR A 117 -0.88 4.95 10.51
N GLU A 118 -1.73 5.35 11.45
CA GLU A 118 -1.53 5.07 12.87
C GLU A 118 -1.95 3.64 13.28
N LYS A 119 -2.79 2.98 12.49
CA LYS A 119 -3.32 1.63 12.76
C LYS A 119 -2.47 0.52 12.14
N ALA A 120 -2.05 0.72 10.90
CA ALA A 120 -1.37 -0.27 10.08
C ALA A 120 -0.12 -0.90 10.73
N PRO A 121 0.74 -0.17 11.46
CA PRO A 121 1.89 -0.76 12.16
C PRO A 121 1.50 -1.79 13.22
N GLY A 122 0.45 -1.51 14.01
CA GLY A 122 -0.06 -2.42 15.04
C GLY A 122 -0.65 -3.69 14.44
N ASP A 123 -1.34 -3.57 13.33
CA ASP A 123 -1.95 -4.69 12.60
C ASP A 123 -0.95 -5.40 11.65
N LYS A 124 0.23 -4.82 11.43
CA LYS A 124 1.27 -5.31 10.49
C LYS A 124 0.75 -5.48 9.06
N ILE A 125 -0.07 -4.55 8.62
CA ILE A 125 -0.66 -4.55 7.26
C ILE A 125 -0.09 -3.36 6.48
N PRO A 126 0.59 -3.59 5.34
CA PRO A 126 1.09 -2.51 4.51
C PRO A 126 -0.03 -1.65 3.94
N LEU A 127 0.18 -0.33 3.92
CA LEU A 127 -0.64 0.62 3.16
C LEU A 127 0.11 0.99 1.89
N ILE A 128 -0.50 0.76 0.73
CA ILE A 128 0.08 1.12 -0.56
C ILE A 128 -0.73 2.24 -1.17
N THR A 129 -0.08 3.33 -1.56
CA THR A 129 -0.71 4.44 -2.27
C THR A 129 -0.09 4.64 -3.64
N ALA A 130 -0.91 4.96 -4.63
CA ALA A 130 -0.47 5.08 -6.03
C ALA A 130 0.06 6.49 -6.39
N GLY A 131 0.41 7.31 -5.43
CA GLY A 131 0.89 8.69 -5.61
C GLY A 131 -0.02 9.72 -4.94
N TYR A 132 -0.74 9.30 -3.93
CA TYR A 132 -1.59 10.13 -3.09
C TYR A 132 -1.34 9.76 -1.62
N GLY A 133 -2.00 10.49 -0.73
CA GLY A 133 -1.94 10.25 0.70
C GLY A 133 -0.71 10.89 1.31
N ARG A 134 -0.49 10.71 2.54
CA ARG A 134 0.49 11.36 3.41
C ARG A 134 1.89 11.48 2.80
N SER A 135 2.27 12.68 2.30
CA SER A 135 3.55 12.89 1.62
C SER A 135 4.75 12.65 2.52
N GLU A 136 4.61 12.88 3.84
CA GLU A 136 5.64 12.58 4.84
C GLU A 136 6.03 11.10 4.86
N SER A 137 5.14 10.22 4.41
CA SER A 137 5.40 8.77 4.36
C SER A 137 6.46 8.37 3.34
N ALA A 138 7.00 9.32 2.56
CA ALA A 138 8.24 9.12 1.81
C ALA A 138 9.44 8.84 2.72
N ASP A 139 9.40 9.28 4.00
CA ASP A 139 10.37 8.86 5.02
C ASP A 139 10.02 7.47 5.56
N GLY A 140 10.51 6.44 4.91
CA GLY A 140 10.33 5.04 5.32
C GLY A 140 11.01 4.69 6.64
N GLY A 141 11.89 5.54 7.17
CA GLY A 141 12.48 5.39 8.50
C GLY A 141 11.43 5.60 9.60
N VAL A 142 10.52 6.53 9.37
CA VAL A 142 9.41 6.86 10.29
C VAL A 142 8.16 6.04 9.93
N PHE A 143 7.75 6.06 8.66
CA PHE A 143 6.49 5.46 8.19
C PHE A 143 6.71 4.07 7.58
N LYS A 144 7.15 3.12 8.39
CA LYS A 144 7.58 1.77 7.96
C LYS A 144 6.51 0.92 7.29
N TRP A 145 5.24 1.30 7.41
CA TRP A 145 4.10 0.54 6.87
C TRP A 145 3.33 1.27 5.77
N ASN A 146 3.81 2.45 5.35
CA ASN A 146 3.25 3.21 4.24
C ASN A 146 4.19 3.17 3.03
N PHE A 147 3.66 2.83 1.88
CA PHE A 147 4.43 2.63 0.64
C PHE A 147 3.84 3.47 -0.51
N PRO A 148 4.28 4.74 -0.66
CA PRO A 148 3.91 5.54 -1.83
C PRO A 148 4.66 5.03 -3.06
N LEU A 149 3.96 4.51 -4.08
CA LEU A 149 4.57 3.85 -5.22
C LEU A 149 5.06 4.82 -6.31
N ALA A 150 4.24 5.79 -6.69
CA ALA A 150 4.50 6.65 -7.84
C ALA A 150 4.99 8.06 -7.45
N GLY A 151 5.27 8.30 -6.20
CA GLY A 151 5.67 9.60 -5.65
C GLY A 151 4.65 10.13 -4.66
N THR A 152 4.76 11.43 -4.35
CA THR A 152 3.90 12.12 -3.39
C THR A 152 3.39 13.45 -3.96
N TYR A 153 2.38 14.04 -3.33
CA TYR A 153 1.91 15.38 -3.71
C TYR A 153 2.96 16.47 -3.51
N TRP A 154 3.90 16.29 -2.58
CA TRP A 154 5.01 17.23 -2.42
C TRP A 154 5.93 17.21 -3.63
N VAL A 155 6.29 16.04 -4.14
CA VAL A 155 7.05 15.91 -5.39
C VAL A 155 6.28 16.53 -6.56
N ALA A 156 4.97 16.26 -6.67
CA ALA A 156 4.14 16.83 -7.73
C ALA A 156 4.06 18.37 -7.63
N GLY A 157 3.89 18.91 -6.42
CA GLY A 157 3.88 20.37 -6.18
C GLY A 157 5.20 21.03 -6.57
N ASP A 158 6.32 20.40 -6.21
CA ASP A 158 7.66 20.90 -6.58
C ASP A 158 7.86 20.89 -8.11
N VAL A 159 7.50 19.81 -8.78
CA VAL A 159 7.59 19.70 -10.25
C VAL A 159 6.73 20.76 -10.95
N ILE A 160 5.55 21.08 -10.42
CA ILE A 160 4.70 22.14 -10.96
C ILE A 160 5.42 23.50 -10.88
N ILE A 161 6.07 23.82 -9.76
CA ILE A 161 6.82 25.07 -9.64
C ILE A 161 8.02 25.10 -10.60
N GLN A 162 8.72 23.97 -10.76
CA GLN A 162 9.81 23.85 -11.74
C GLN A 162 9.33 24.06 -13.18
N ASP A 163 8.16 23.51 -13.54
CA ASP A 163 7.58 23.73 -14.87
C ASP A 163 7.17 25.18 -15.09
N ILE A 164 6.56 25.83 -14.10
CA ILE A 164 6.26 27.27 -14.15
C ILE A 164 7.56 28.06 -14.31
N ALA A 165 8.60 27.78 -13.53
CA ALA A 165 9.90 28.44 -13.64
C ALA A 165 10.46 28.32 -15.05
N LYS A 166 10.45 27.12 -15.64
CA LYS A 166 10.88 26.87 -17.02
C LYS A 166 10.08 27.73 -18.03
N LYS A 167 8.76 27.82 -17.87
CA LYS A 167 7.88 28.59 -18.75
C LYS A 167 8.10 30.09 -18.69
N VAL A 168 8.53 30.62 -17.54
CA VAL A 168 8.82 32.06 -17.38
C VAL A 168 10.29 32.42 -17.66
N GLY A 169 11.15 31.42 -17.99
CA GLY A 169 12.53 31.67 -18.37
C GLY A 169 13.57 31.47 -17.28
N GLY A 170 13.22 30.81 -16.19
CA GLY A 170 14.12 30.43 -15.11
C GLY A 170 13.54 30.64 -13.70
N ALA A 171 14.14 30.00 -12.70
CA ALA A 171 13.69 30.10 -11.30
C ALA A 171 13.83 31.53 -10.74
N ASP A 172 14.83 32.29 -11.20
CA ASP A 172 15.03 33.70 -10.87
C ASP A 172 13.90 34.60 -11.35
N LYS A 173 13.14 34.18 -12.37
CA LYS A 173 12.00 34.90 -12.93
C LYS A 173 10.69 34.67 -12.15
N LEU A 174 10.71 33.78 -11.14
CA LEU A 174 9.55 33.61 -10.26
C LEU A 174 9.40 34.76 -9.26
N LYS A 175 10.48 35.44 -8.91
CA LYS A 175 10.49 36.52 -7.93
C LYS A 175 9.44 37.59 -8.27
N GLY A 176 8.56 37.90 -7.29
CA GLY A 176 7.49 38.90 -7.42
C GLY A 176 6.28 38.43 -8.25
N LYS A 177 6.25 37.17 -8.68
CA LYS A 177 5.05 36.60 -9.32
C LYS A 177 4.01 36.19 -8.30
N HIS A 178 2.76 36.14 -8.72
CA HIS A 178 1.65 35.64 -7.91
C HIS A 178 1.20 34.29 -8.46
N ILE A 179 1.29 33.25 -7.63
CA ILE A 179 0.83 31.90 -7.96
C ILE A 179 -0.30 31.54 -7.00
N ALA A 180 -1.47 31.19 -7.53
CA ALA A 180 -2.62 30.80 -6.74
C ALA A 180 -2.79 29.28 -6.76
N LEU A 181 -2.93 28.67 -5.59
CA LEU A 181 -3.39 27.30 -5.44
C LEU A 181 -4.89 27.28 -5.23
N VAL A 182 -5.64 26.72 -6.18
CA VAL A 182 -7.06 26.40 -6.02
C VAL A 182 -7.17 24.95 -5.58
N TYR A 183 -7.75 24.69 -4.43
CA TYR A 183 -7.79 23.36 -3.85
C TYR A 183 -9.15 23.04 -3.22
N HIS A 184 -9.45 21.75 -3.13
CA HIS A 184 -10.61 21.26 -2.39
C HIS A 184 -10.33 21.27 -0.89
N ASP A 185 -11.29 21.71 -0.07
CA ASP A 185 -11.16 21.72 1.39
C ASP A 185 -11.25 20.32 1.99
N SER A 186 -10.20 19.55 1.81
CA SER A 186 -10.03 18.18 2.31
C SER A 186 -8.55 17.87 2.55
N PRO A 187 -8.20 16.79 3.26
CA PRO A 187 -6.81 16.35 3.38
C PRO A 187 -6.12 16.24 2.02
N PHE A 188 -6.81 15.73 0.99
CA PHE A 188 -6.28 15.66 -0.38
C PHE A 188 -5.88 17.03 -0.93
N GLY A 189 -6.80 18.00 -0.90
CA GLY A 189 -6.53 19.32 -1.48
C GLY A 189 -5.47 20.12 -0.72
N LYS A 190 -5.32 19.87 0.58
CA LYS A 190 -4.37 20.59 1.46
C LYS A 190 -2.95 20.01 1.42
N GLU A 191 -2.76 18.84 0.88
CA GLU A 191 -1.49 18.10 0.92
C GLU A 191 -0.31 18.88 0.31
N ALA A 192 -0.55 19.63 -0.78
CA ALA A 192 0.48 20.41 -1.46
C ALA A 192 0.78 21.78 -0.82
N ILE A 193 -0.02 22.25 0.14
CA ILE A 193 0.17 23.60 0.72
C ILE A 193 1.57 23.78 1.31
N PRO A 194 2.10 22.87 2.16
CA PRO A 194 3.41 23.09 2.79
C PRO A 194 4.54 23.24 1.78
N ILE A 195 4.61 22.37 0.78
CA ILE A 195 5.68 22.45 -0.22
C ILE A 195 5.56 23.72 -1.08
N LEU A 196 4.36 24.14 -1.43
CA LEU A 196 4.17 25.35 -2.22
C LEU A 196 4.53 26.61 -1.42
N GLN A 197 4.24 26.65 -0.12
CA GLN A 197 4.69 27.74 0.77
C GLN A 197 6.22 27.76 0.90
N GLU A 198 6.86 26.62 1.03
CA GLU A 198 8.33 26.52 1.06
C GLU A 198 8.94 27.03 -0.25
N ARG A 199 8.41 26.63 -1.41
CA ARG A 199 8.87 27.11 -2.72
C ARG A 199 8.60 28.58 -2.93
N ALA A 200 7.48 29.11 -2.43
CA ALA A 200 7.22 30.55 -2.45
C ALA A 200 8.26 31.32 -1.66
N ALA A 201 8.59 30.88 -0.45
CA ALA A 201 9.64 31.49 0.36
C ALA A 201 11.02 31.40 -0.31
N MET A 202 11.35 30.25 -0.93
CA MET A 202 12.62 30.03 -1.60
C MET A 202 12.82 30.92 -2.84
N HIS A 203 11.81 31.09 -3.66
CA HIS A 203 11.89 31.78 -4.95
C HIS A 203 11.32 33.22 -4.93
N GLY A 204 10.66 33.62 -3.87
CA GLY A 204 10.13 34.99 -3.69
C GLY A 204 8.89 35.31 -4.53
N PHE A 205 8.03 34.29 -4.83
CA PHE A 205 6.75 34.47 -5.49
C PHE A 205 5.58 34.49 -4.51
#